data_41cd571e82de2d39b6d6a07ab4eed6ee
#
_entry.id   41cd571e82de2d39b6d6a07ab4eed6ee
#
_cell.length_a   1.000
_cell.length_b   1.000
_cell.length_c   1.000
_cell.angle_alpha   90.00
_cell.angle_beta   90.00
_cell.angle_gamma   90.00
#
_symmetry.space_group_name_H-M   'P 1'
#
loop_
_entity.id
_entity.type
_entity.pdbx_description
1 polymer ?
#
loop_
_entity_poly.entity_id
_entity_poly.type
_entity_poly.pdbx_seq_one_letter_code
_entity_poly.pdbx_strand_id
1 'polypeptide(L)'
;MRERGFTLLEVLVATVIMGIAVIGLLSAISTSLRNADRLTNYDRVAEIARAKMDSLLVDQHLPEFAILQGAIDRSLTGGAEAGWRARVTPFERPAGRAPGTPVLERIELEIWWTVGDNKRTFTLDAFRRKLLLPQDTAAIGQYSP
;
A
#
# COMPACT_ATOMS: atom_id res chain seq x y z
N MET A 1 -70.60 0.62 8.98
CA MET A 1 -69.14 0.65 8.79
C MET A 1 -68.88 0.81 7.30
N ARG A 2 -68.20 1.91 6.86
CA ARG A 2 -67.84 2.10 5.45
C ARG A 2 -66.52 1.33 5.20
N GLU A 3 -66.61 0.20 4.55
CA GLU A 3 -65.43 -0.48 4.03
C GLU A 3 -64.87 0.34 2.86
N ARG A 4 -63.68 0.98 3.08
CA ARG A 4 -62.93 1.65 2.02
C ARG A 4 -62.07 0.61 1.36
N GLY A 5 -62.49 0.15 0.17
CA GLY A 5 -61.62 -0.69 -0.68
C GLY A 5 -60.43 0.12 -1.21
N PHE A 6 -59.26 -0.49 -1.27
CA PHE A 6 -58.06 0.08 -1.92
C PHE A 6 -58.34 0.40 -3.38
N THR A 7 -58.00 1.60 -3.81
CA THR A 7 -58.11 1.98 -5.23
C THR A 7 -56.96 1.40 -6.01
N LEU A 8 -57.21 1.06 -7.27
CA LEU A 8 -56.18 0.52 -8.19
C LEU A 8 -55.00 1.47 -8.36
N LEU A 9 -55.26 2.78 -8.29
CA LEU A 9 -54.23 3.84 -8.30
C LEU A 9 -53.32 3.77 -7.09
N GLU A 10 -53.84 3.51 -5.90
CA GLU A 10 -53.08 3.44 -4.66
C GLU A 10 -52.10 2.25 -4.66
N VAL A 11 -52.56 1.11 -5.18
CA VAL A 11 -51.69 -0.07 -5.36
C VAL A 11 -50.56 0.23 -6.37
N LEU A 12 -50.92 0.91 -7.48
CA LEU A 12 -49.90 1.28 -8.49
C LEU A 12 -48.84 2.24 -7.93
N VAL A 13 -49.28 3.26 -7.21
CA VAL A 13 -48.33 4.21 -6.57
C VAL A 13 -47.47 3.49 -5.53
N ALA A 14 -48.06 2.60 -4.71
CA ALA A 14 -47.31 1.86 -3.71
C ALA A 14 -46.25 0.94 -4.35
N THR A 15 -46.56 0.27 -5.45
CA THR A 15 -45.60 -0.59 -6.16
C THR A 15 -44.46 0.21 -6.80
N VAL A 16 -44.74 1.41 -7.34
CA VAL A 16 -43.71 2.30 -7.88
C VAL A 16 -42.76 2.77 -6.79
N ILE A 17 -43.30 3.23 -5.65
CA ILE A 17 -42.50 3.68 -4.51
C ILE A 17 -41.62 2.53 -4.00
N MET A 18 -42.19 1.33 -3.86
CA MET A 18 -41.48 0.14 -3.45
C MET A 18 -40.36 -0.22 -4.44
N GLY A 19 -40.60 -0.13 -5.74
CA GLY A 19 -39.58 -0.35 -6.77
C GLY A 19 -38.41 0.61 -6.67
N ILE A 20 -38.70 1.89 -6.48
CA ILE A 20 -37.64 2.93 -6.28
C ILE A 20 -36.85 2.65 -5.01
N ALA A 21 -37.48 2.30 -3.92
CA ALA A 21 -36.81 1.99 -2.65
C ALA A 21 -35.89 0.78 -2.78
N VAL A 22 -36.33 -0.30 -3.46
CA VAL A 22 -35.49 -1.49 -3.70
C VAL A 22 -34.29 -1.17 -4.56
N ILE A 23 -34.42 -0.39 -5.63
CA ILE A 23 -33.30 0.05 -6.47
C ILE A 23 -32.30 0.87 -5.66
N GLY A 24 -32.78 1.80 -4.83
CA GLY A 24 -31.94 2.60 -3.96
C GLY A 24 -31.14 1.73 -2.96
N LEU A 25 -31.79 0.74 -2.36
CA LEU A 25 -31.15 -0.17 -1.41
C LEU A 25 -30.08 -1.03 -2.08
N LEU A 26 -30.36 -1.61 -3.25
CA LEU A 26 -29.39 -2.40 -4.02
C LEU A 26 -28.18 -1.56 -4.43
N SER A 27 -28.40 -0.31 -4.83
CA SER A 27 -27.30 0.62 -5.16
C SER A 27 -26.41 0.91 -3.95
N ALA A 28 -27.00 1.13 -2.78
CA ALA A 28 -26.28 1.37 -1.53
C ALA A 28 -25.44 0.15 -1.13
N ILE A 29 -25.98 -1.06 -1.21
CA ILE A 29 -25.29 -2.31 -0.91
C ILE A 29 -24.10 -2.49 -1.87
N SER A 30 -24.32 -2.29 -3.18
CA SER A 30 -23.26 -2.43 -4.19
C SER A 30 -22.12 -1.45 -3.96
N THR A 31 -22.42 -0.23 -3.51
CA THR A 31 -21.42 0.78 -3.18
C THR A 31 -20.63 0.38 -1.91
N SER A 32 -21.32 -0.13 -0.90
CA SER A 32 -20.70 -0.60 0.34
C SER A 32 -19.75 -1.77 0.09
N LEU A 33 -20.14 -2.75 -0.72
CA LEU A 33 -19.30 -3.89 -1.09
C LEU A 33 -18.03 -3.44 -1.83
N ARG A 34 -18.16 -2.53 -2.79
CA ARG A 34 -17.00 -1.99 -3.50
C ARG A 34 -16.03 -1.24 -2.59
N ASN A 35 -16.55 -0.54 -1.59
CA ASN A 35 -15.70 0.13 -0.60
C ASN A 35 -15.00 -0.88 0.32
N ALA A 36 -15.69 -1.95 0.74
CA ALA A 36 -15.10 -3.02 1.54
C ALA A 36 -13.95 -3.73 0.79
N ASP A 37 -14.13 -4.05 -0.49
CA ASP A 37 -13.08 -4.65 -1.32
C ASP A 37 -11.85 -3.75 -1.45
N ARG A 38 -12.04 -2.44 -1.56
CA ARG A 38 -10.93 -1.48 -1.62
C ARG A 38 -10.12 -1.45 -0.32
N LEU A 39 -10.80 -1.47 0.84
CA LEU A 39 -10.16 -1.50 2.15
C LEU A 39 -9.38 -2.80 2.34
N THR A 40 -9.98 -3.94 2.03
CA THR A 40 -9.33 -5.25 2.16
C THR A 40 -8.07 -5.36 1.30
N ASN A 41 -8.10 -4.84 0.08
CA ASN A 41 -6.92 -4.83 -0.79
C ASN A 41 -5.82 -3.91 -0.25
N TYR A 42 -6.18 -2.76 0.29
CA TYR A 42 -5.23 -1.82 0.88
C TYR A 42 -4.56 -2.39 2.13
N ASP A 43 -5.34 -3.00 3.03
CA ASP A 43 -4.84 -3.63 4.25
C ASP A 43 -3.86 -4.77 3.93
N ARG A 44 -4.19 -5.60 2.95
CA ARG A 44 -3.32 -6.68 2.48
C ARG A 44 -1.99 -6.15 1.94
N VAL A 45 -2.02 -5.09 1.13
CA VAL A 45 -0.79 -4.46 0.63
C VAL A 45 0.03 -3.85 1.74
N ALA A 46 -0.61 -3.22 2.74
CA ALA A 46 0.07 -2.67 3.90
C ALA A 46 0.76 -3.75 4.74
N GLU A 47 0.16 -4.94 4.87
CA GLU A 47 0.76 -6.09 5.55
C GLU A 47 1.99 -6.61 4.77
N ILE A 48 1.87 -6.77 3.45
CA ILE A 48 3.00 -7.15 2.59
C ILE A 48 4.13 -6.12 2.69
N ALA A 49 3.79 -4.82 2.72
CA ALA A 49 4.76 -3.75 2.85
C ALA A 49 5.54 -3.82 4.17
N ARG A 50 4.85 -4.08 5.28
CA ARG A 50 5.48 -4.25 6.60
C ARG A 50 6.41 -5.46 6.60
N ALA A 51 5.95 -6.61 6.15
CA ALA A 51 6.77 -7.82 6.09
C ALA A 51 8.02 -7.62 5.19
N LYS A 52 7.87 -6.91 4.06
CA LYS A 52 8.99 -6.59 3.20
C LYS A 52 9.94 -5.58 3.82
N MET A 53 9.43 -4.56 4.50
CA MET A 53 10.25 -3.58 5.22
C MET A 53 11.04 -4.25 6.35
N ASP A 54 10.44 -5.15 7.11
CA ASP A 54 11.12 -5.92 8.15
C ASP A 54 12.27 -6.74 7.56
N SER A 55 12.06 -7.38 6.42
CA SER A 55 13.13 -8.09 5.69
C SER A 55 14.27 -7.17 5.28
N LEU A 56 13.97 -5.95 4.81
CA LEU A 56 14.98 -4.95 4.43
C LEU A 56 15.72 -4.38 5.63
N LEU A 57 15.05 -4.20 6.76
CA LEU A 57 15.66 -3.69 8.00
C LEU A 57 16.70 -4.66 8.59
N VAL A 58 16.48 -5.96 8.44
CA VAL A 58 17.41 -7.01 8.94
C VAL A 58 18.60 -7.20 8.02
N ASP A 59 18.45 -6.96 6.71
CA ASP A 59 19.53 -7.13 5.75
C ASP A 59 20.54 -5.96 5.83
N GLN A 60 21.71 -6.23 6.42
CA GLN A 60 22.78 -5.24 6.60
C GLN A 60 23.63 -5.02 5.34
N HIS A 61 23.45 -5.82 4.28
CA HIS A 61 24.26 -5.77 3.07
C HIS A 61 23.58 -5.04 1.90
N LEU A 62 22.54 -4.27 2.17
CA LEU A 62 21.85 -3.50 1.15
C LEU A 62 22.78 -2.43 0.57
N PRO A 63 22.91 -2.35 -0.76
CA PRO A 63 23.72 -1.32 -1.40
C PRO A 63 23.06 0.06 -1.21
N GLU A 64 23.86 1.04 -0.79
CA GLU A 64 23.41 2.42 -0.69
C GLU A 64 23.19 3.00 -2.09
N PHE A 65 22.21 3.90 -2.22
CA PHE A 65 21.81 4.60 -3.46
C PHE A 65 21.32 3.69 -4.60
N ALA A 66 21.41 2.37 -4.49
CA ALA A 66 20.86 1.46 -5.49
C ALA A 66 19.35 1.31 -5.35
N ILE A 67 18.70 1.09 -6.48
CA ILE A 67 17.28 0.75 -6.51
C ILE A 67 17.18 -0.78 -6.48
N LEU A 68 16.61 -1.30 -5.42
CA LEU A 68 16.24 -2.69 -5.29
C LEU A 68 14.78 -2.83 -5.74
N GLN A 69 14.49 -3.84 -6.53
CA GLN A 69 13.11 -4.06 -7.00
C GLN A 69 12.83 -5.54 -7.20
N GLY A 70 11.58 -5.91 -7.16
CA GLY A 70 11.15 -7.28 -7.40
C GLY A 70 9.65 -7.39 -7.60
N ALA A 71 9.22 -8.54 -8.10
CA ALA A 71 7.80 -8.87 -8.21
C ALA A 71 7.27 -9.38 -6.87
N ILE A 72 5.97 -9.20 -6.63
CA ILE A 72 5.23 -9.80 -5.52
C ILE A 72 4.38 -10.92 -6.12
N ASP A 73 4.34 -12.07 -5.42
CA ASP A 73 3.55 -13.20 -5.86
C ASP A 73 2.05 -12.81 -5.93
N ARG A 74 1.42 -13.17 -7.04
CA ARG A 74 0.00 -12.89 -7.29
C ARG A 74 -0.92 -13.56 -6.26
N SER A 75 -0.50 -14.68 -5.67
CA SER A 75 -1.27 -15.34 -4.60
C SER A 75 -1.43 -14.45 -3.37
N LEU A 76 -0.43 -13.63 -3.07
CA LEU A 76 -0.44 -12.69 -1.95
C LEU A 76 -1.30 -11.45 -2.22
N THR A 77 -1.50 -11.09 -3.49
CA THR A 77 -2.21 -9.87 -3.91
C THR A 77 -3.64 -10.13 -4.38
N GLY A 78 -4.15 -11.37 -4.19
CA GLY A 78 -5.48 -11.74 -4.67
C GLY A 78 -5.57 -11.81 -6.20
N GLY A 79 -4.46 -12.16 -6.88
CA GLY A 79 -4.39 -12.28 -8.34
C GLY A 79 -3.95 -11.00 -9.07
N ALA A 80 -3.83 -9.87 -8.37
CA ALA A 80 -3.37 -8.62 -8.95
C ALA A 80 -1.86 -8.68 -9.28
N GLU A 81 -1.46 -8.04 -10.38
CA GLU A 81 -0.05 -7.82 -10.66
C GLU A 81 0.50 -6.78 -9.70
N ALA A 82 1.61 -7.10 -9.03
CA ALA A 82 2.21 -6.24 -8.03
C ALA A 82 3.74 -6.41 -7.99
N GLY A 83 4.40 -5.37 -7.52
CA GLY A 83 5.83 -5.37 -7.30
C GLY A 83 6.24 -4.37 -6.25
N TRP A 84 7.51 -4.41 -5.89
CA TRP A 84 8.08 -3.50 -4.91
C TRP A 84 9.35 -2.86 -5.44
N ARG A 85 9.66 -1.69 -4.93
CA ARG A 85 10.90 -0.96 -5.16
C ARG A 85 11.35 -0.35 -3.85
N ALA A 86 12.63 -0.50 -3.53
CA ALA A 86 13.22 0.07 -2.33
C ALA A 86 14.49 0.83 -2.66
N ARG A 87 14.78 1.86 -1.87
CA ARG A 87 16.03 2.63 -1.91
C ARG A 87 16.52 2.85 -0.51
N VAL A 88 17.84 2.67 -0.32
CA VAL A 88 18.53 2.97 0.94
C VAL A 88 19.35 4.24 0.73
N THR A 89 19.15 5.23 1.59
CA THR A 89 19.87 6.50 1.56
C THR A 89 20.37 6.85 2.96
N PRO A 90 21.60 7.40 3.09
CA PRO A 90 22.04 7.95 4.37
C PRO A 90 21.15 9.13 4.76
N PHE A 91 20.56 9.07 5.96
CA PHE A 91 19.74 10.16 6.50
C PHE A 91 20.59 11.21 7.20
N GLU A 92 21.56 10.76 7.98
CA GLU A 92 22.54 11.63 8.62
C GLU A 92 23.96 11.25 8.16
N ARG A 93 24.76 12.26 7.83
CA ARG A 93 26.18 12.09 7.54
C ARG A 93 26.96 12.54 8.77
N PRO A 94 27.51 11.62 9.56
CA PRO A 94 28.34 12.00 10.70
C PRO A 94 29.60 12.73 10.22
N ALA A 95 30.10 13.64 11.02
CA ALA A 95 31.35 14.37 10.74
C ALA A 95 32.58 13.44 10.65
N GLY A 96 32.52 12.26 11.27
CA GLY A 96 33.56 11.23 11.21
C GLY A 96 33.23 10.13 10.18
N ARG A 97 34.21 9.72 9.40
CA ARG A 97 34.12 8.64 8.40
C ARG A 97 34.88 7.39 8.83
N ALA A 98 35.21 7.25 10.12
CA ALA A 98 35.95 6.10 10.62
C ALA A 98 35.06 4.83 10.63
N PRO A 99 35.65 3.66 10.35
CA PRO A 99 34.94 2.39 10.55
C PRO A 99 34.43 2.30 11.99
N GLY A 100 33.21 1.78 12.17
CA GLY A 100 32.52 1.72 13.46
C GLY A 100 31.73 2.98 13.82
N THR A 101 31.74 4.05 13.00
CA THR A 101 30.91 5.23 13.22
C THR A 101 29.40 4.84 12.96
N PRO A 102 28.51 5.14 13.92
CA PRO A 102 27.09 4.89 13.70
C PRO A 102 26.50 5.90 12.69
N VAL A 103 25.81 5.40 11.69
CA VAL A 103 25.05 6.18 10.70
C VAL A 103 23.60 5.82 10.77
N LEU A 104 22.74 6.79 10.46
CA LEU A 104 21.31 6.57 10.31
C LEU A 104 20.99 6.49 8.81
N GLU A 105 20.42 5.38 8.39
CA GLU A 105 19.97 5.16 7.02
C GLU A 105 18.45 5.26 6.97
N ARG A 106 17.93 5.82 5.89
CA ARG A 106 16.50 5.81 5.53
C ARG A 106 16.29 4.76 4.45
N ILE A 107 15.32 3.90 4.66
CA ILE A 107 14.84 2.93 3.69
C ILE A 107 13.47 3.40 3.21
N GLU A 108 13.36 3.71 1.93
CA GLU A 108 12.11 4.06 1.27
C GLU A 108 11.63 2.83 0.50
N LEU A 109 10.46 2.32 0.84
CA LEU A 109 9.83 1.19 0.17
C LEU A 109 8.55 1.65 -0.51
N GLU A 110 8.44 1.38 -1.81
CA GLU A 110 7.22 1.57 -2.59
C GLU A 110 6.71 0.20 -3.05
N ILE A 111 5.46 -0.09 -2.77
CA ILE A 111 4.74 -1.22 -3.35
C ILE A 111 3.72 -0.69 -4.34
N TRP A 112 3.69 -1.28 -5.51
CA TRP A 112 2.70 -0.97 -6.53
C TRP A 112 1.89 -2.22 -6.86
N TRP A 113 0.61 -2.02 -7.20
CA TRP A 113 -0.28 -3.08 -7.69
C TRP A 113 -1.29 -2.50 -8.67
N THR A 114 -1.85 -3.36 -9.52
CA THR A 114 -2.87 -2.99 -10.50
C THR A 114 -4.26 -3.39 -10.05
N VAL A 115 -5.22 -2.49 -10.21
CA VAL A 115 -6.65 -2.76 -10.00
C VAL A 115 -7.39 -2.37 -11.27
N GLY A 116 -7.75 -3.35 -12.08
CA GLY A 116 -8.18 -3.10 -13.47
C GLY A 116 -7.05 -2.42 -14.24
N ASP A 117 -7.33 -1.30 -14.89
CA ASP A 117 -6.35 -0.53 -15.67
C ASP A 117 -5.57 0.51 -14.83
N ASN A 118 -5.84 0.60 -13.53
CA ASN A 118 -5.25 1.61 -12.67
C ASN A 118 -4.12 1.03 -11.81
N LYS A 119 -2.94 1.63 -11.90
CA LYS A 119 -1.81 1.37 -11.01
C LYS A 119 -1.97 2.18 -9.73
N ARG A 120 -1.84 1.51 -8.59
CA ARG A 120 -1.84 2.11 -7.26
C ARG A 120 -0.49 1.89 -6.59
N THR A 121 -0.14 2.78 -5.68
CA THR A 121 1.12 2.71 -4.93
C THR A 121 0.85 2.91 -3.43
N PHE A 122 1.67 2.24 -2.63
CA PHE A 122 1.76 2.40 -1.19
C PHE A 122 3.23 2.60 -0.82
N THR A 123 3.55 3.64 -0.07
CA THR A 123 4.92 3.95 0.35
C THR A 123 5.07 3.79 1.86
N LEU A 124 6.21 3.27 2.27
CA LEU A 124 6.59 3.10 3.66
C LEU A 124 8.04 3.51 3.83
N ASP A 125 8.32 4.33 4.84
CA ASP A 125 9.66 4.76 5.21
C ASP A 125 10.05 4.16 6.55
N ALA A 126 11.30 3.73 6.66
CA ALA A 126 11.87 3.27 7.91
C ALA A 126 13.29 3.80 8.08
N PHE A 127 13.74 3.85 9.32
CA PHE A 127 15.09 4.27 9.68
C PHE A 127 15.78 3.15 10.44
N ARG A 128 17.05 2.90 10.09
CA ARG A 128 17.90 1.96 10.82
C ARG A 128 19.24 2.56 11.16
N ARG A 129 19.81 2.11 12.26
CA ARG A 129 21.20 2.40 12.61
C ARG A 129 22.11 1.31 12.02
N LYS A 130 23.16 1.72 11.34
CA LYS A 130 24.21 0.86 10.80
C LYS A 130 25.56 1.37 11.31
N LEU A 131 26.51 0.49 11.51
CA LEU A 131 27.90 0.87 11.73
C LEU A 131 28.62 0.89 10.39
N LEU A 132 29.37 1.96 10.10
CA LEU A 132 30.18 2.03 8.89
C LEU A 132 31.20 0.89 8.89
N LEU A 133 31.15 0.07 7.86
CA LEU A 133 32.16 -0.95 7.61
C LEU A 133 33.35 -0.33 6.84
N PRO A 134 34.56 -0.93 6.89
CA PRO A 134 35.71 -0.44 6.13
C PRO A 134 35.45 -0.27 4.63
N GLN A 135 34.63 -1.11 4.05
CA GLN A 135 34.23 -1.06 2.64
C GLN A 135 33.30 0.11 2.31
N ASP A 136 32.45 0.54 3.26
CA ASP A 136 31.52 1.65 3.08
C ASP A 136 32.30 2.99 3.03
N THR A 137 33.40 3.08 3.76
CA THR A 137 34.24 4.29 3.77
C THR A 137 34.97 4.55 2.44
N ALA A 138 35.28 3.50 1.69
CA ALA A 138 35.89 3.61 0.36
C ALA A 138 34.90 4.11 -0.70
N ALA A 139 33.63 3.69 -0.63
CA ALA A 139 32.57 4.11 -1.56
C ALA A 139 32.18 5.59 -1.40
N ILE A 140 32.20 6.13 -0.17
CA ILE A 140 31.88 7.52 0.12
C ILE A 140 32.95 8.50 -0.44
N GLY A 141 34.17 8.04 -0.62
CA GLY A 141 35.26 8.85 -1.19
C GLY A 141 35.09 9.17 -2.69
N GLN A 142 34.32 8.39 -3.40
CA GLN A 142 34.09 8.55 -4.85
C GLN A 142 32.95 9.53 -5.20
N TYR A 143 32.13 9.94 -4.24
CA TYR A 143 31.00 10.87 -4.41
C TYR A 143 31.21 12.24 -3.75
N SER A 144 32.48 12.68 -3.58
CA SER A 144 32.75 14.07 -3.18
C SER A 144 32.76 14.95 -4.42
N PRO A 145 31.91 16.02 -4.48
CA PRO A 145 31.89 16.97 -5.58
C PRO A 145 33.19 17.78 -5.66
#